data_eaeecf8b7ef0904003986cf399904807
#
_entry.id   eaeecf8b7ef0904003986cf399904807
#
_cell.length_a   1.000
_cell.length_b   1.000
_cell.length_c   1.000
_cell.angle_alpha   90.00
_cell.angle_beta   90.00
_cell.angle_gamma   90.00
#
_symmetry.space_group_name_H-M   'P 1'
#
loop_
_entity.id
_entity.type
_entity.pdbx_description
1 polymer ?
#
loop_
_entity_poly.entity_id
_entity_poly.type
_entity_poly.pdbx_seq_one_letter_code
_entity_poly.pdbx_strand_id
1 'polypeptide(L)'
;FATNVILEDFINNLPEEELEHLAFIAPDNGAVGRRDVYLNSFNSTSIDREAGSFIKKRDYNNLVDGKYPVIEHLYSGNSDLTGYTAIVSDDMISSGGSMFDVMEELKKRNAKKIYLFVTYALFANGIDKFDEYYEKGMFDGIYTTNLSYIPEEYQQKPWLHVCDCSKVVAEIIYNTA
;
A
#
# COMPACT_ATOMS: atom_id res chain seq x y z
N PHE A 1 -1.43 1.55 -15.69
CA PHE A 1 -1.46 3.03 -15.80
C PHE A 1 -1.26 3.69 -14.44
N ALA A 2 -2.17 3.55 -13.48
CA ALA A 2 -2.04 4.12 -12.14
C ALA A 2 -0.75 3.69 -11.43
N THR A 3 -0.33 2.44 -11.61
CA THR A 3 0.90 1.88 -11.05
C THR A 3 2.13 2.70 -11.41
N ASN A 4 2.28 3.10 -12.69
CA ASN A 4 3.45 3.86 -13.14
C ASN A 4 3.46 5.27 -12.55
N VAL A 5 2.28 5.92 -12.47
CA VAL A 5 2.15 7.27 -11.91
C VAL A 5 2.51 7.26 -10.41
N ILE A 6 1.99 6.30 -9.64
CA ILE A 6 2.32 6.14 -8.22
C ILE A 6 3.82 5.87 -8.05
N LEU A 7 4.39 5.01 -8.90
CA LEU A 7 5.79 4.63 -8.81
C LEU A 7 6.74 5.80 -9.11
N GLU A 8 6.46 6.55 -10.18
CA GLU A 8 7.23 7.75 -10.54
C GLU A 8 7.19 8.78 -9.42
N ASP A 9 6.01 9.05 -8.86
CA ASP A 9 5.86 10.00 -7.76
C ASP A 9 6.62 9.54 -6.51
N PHE A 10 6.53 8.26 -6.16
CA PHE A 10 7.25 7.67 -5.04
C PHE A 10 8.77 7.79 -5.19
N ILE A 11 9.33 7.40 -6.35
CA ILE A 11 10.77 7.46 -6.61
C ILE A 11 11.28 8.90 -6.56
N ASN A 12 10.51 9.86 -7.08
CA ASN A 12 10.91 11.26 -7.12
C ASN A 12 10.87 11.94 -5.73
N ASN A 13 10.13 11.38 -4.79
CA ASN A 13 9.95 11.97 -3.46
C ASN A 13 10.79 11.32 -2.36
N LEU A 14 11.47 10.19 -2.64
CA LEU A 14 12.30 9.51 -1.64
C LEU A 14 13.79 9.69 -1.91
N PRO A 15 14.62 9.72 -0.84
CA PRO A 15 16.06 9.60 -0.94
C PRO A 15 16.47 8.25 -1.53
N GLU A 16 17.54 8.22 -2.34
CA GLU A 16 18.04 6.98 -2.96
C GLU A 16 18.32 5.87 -1.94
N GLU A 17 18.80 6.22 -0.76
CA GLU A 17 19.10 5.28 0.34
C GLU A 17 17.88 4.53 0.88
N GLU A 18 16.65 5.06 0.68
CA GLU A 18 15.40 4.39 1.04
C GLU A 18 14.92 3.43 -0.06
N LEU A 19 15.52 3.52 -1.24
CA LEU A 19 15.22 2.66 -2.40
C LEU A 19 16.18 1.46 -2.53
N GLU A 20 17.24 1.38 -1.72
CA GLU A 20 18.23 0.31 -1.83
C GLU A 20 17.70 -1.08 -1.44
N HIS A 21 16.83 -1.14 -0.43
CA HIS A 21 16.24 -2.38 0.09
C HIS A 21 14.72 -2.26 0.15
N LEU A 22 14.02 -2.87 -0.81
CA LEU A 22 12.57 -2.80 -0.93
C LEU A 22 11.90 -4.16 -0.70
N ALA A 23 10.87 -4.18 0.15
CA ALA A 23 10.01 -5.34 0.34
C ALA A 23 8.61 -5.04 -0.19
N PHE A 24 8.20 -5.73 -1.26
CA PHE A 24 6.88 -5.60 -1.86
C PHE A 24 5.92 -6.58 -1.22
N ILE A 25 4.83 -6.07 -0.64
CA ILE A 25 3.93 -6.83 0.22
C ILE A 25 2.51 -6.82 -0.35
N ALA A 26 1.93 -8.01 -0.49
CA ALA A 26 0.50 -8.16 -0.77
C ALA A 26 -0.27 -8.30 0.56
N PRO A 27 -1.26 -7.45 0.86
CA PRO A 27 -2.05 -7.53 2.09
C PRO A 27 -2.99 -8.73 2.14
N ASP A 28 -3.23 -9.37 1.00
CA ASP A 28 -3.94 -10.64 0.88
C ASP A 28 -3.64 -11.31 -0.48
N ASN A 29 -4.23 -12.49 -0.71
CA ASN A 29 -4.02 -13.26 -1.94
C ASN A 29 -4.52 -12.54 -3.21
N GLY A 30 -5.55 -11.70 -3.10
CA GLY A 30 -6.09 -10.93 -4.24
C GLY A 30 -5.12 -9.87 -4.75
N ALA A 31 -4.25 -9.37 -3.89
CA ALA A 31 -3.29 -8.31 -4.21
C ALA A 31 -1.93 -8.82 -4.74
N VAL A 32 -1.69 -10.14 -4.77
CA VAL A 32 -0.40 -10.73 -5.20
C VAL A 32 -0.01 -10.29 -6.60
N GLY A 33 -0.93 -10.34 -7.56
CA GLY A 33 -0.65 -9.91 -8.93
C GLY A 33 -0.27 -8.43 -9.03
N ARG A 34 -0.87 -7.57 -8.20
CA ARG A 34 -0.54 -6.14 -8.16
C ARG A 34 0.83 -5.91 -7.54
N ARG A 35 1.15 -6.59 -6.43
CA ARG A 35 2.48 -6.59 -5.84
C ARG A 35 3.55 -6.95 -6.88
N ASP A 36 3.32 -7.99 -7.67
CA ASP A 36 4.27 -8.45 -8.68
C ASP A 36 4.48 -7.43 -9.79
N VAL A 37 3.46 -6.66 -10.16
CA VAL A 37 3.62 -5.55 -11.11
C VAL A 37 4.60 -4.50 -10.55
N TYR A 38 4.44 -4.08 -9.30
CA TYR A 38 5.38 -3.14 -8.67
C TYR A 38 6.77 -3.73 -8.53
N LEU A 39 6.90 -4.96 -8.02
CA LEU A 39 8.17 -5.68 -7.89
C LEU A 39 8.95 -5.73 -9.21
N ASN A 40 8.27 -6.02 -10.32
CA ASN A 40 8.87 -6.13 -11.64
C ASN A 40 9.17 -4.77 -12.30
N SER A 41 8.52 -3.70 -11.87
CA SER A 41 8.77 -2.35 -12.37
C SER A 41 10.10 -1.77 -11.88
N PHE A 42 10.63 -2.25 -10.75
CA PHE A 42 11.96 -1.91 -10.25
C PHE A 42 13.02 -2.83 -10.87
N ASN A 43 13.32 -2.68 -12.16
CA ASN A 43 14.26 -3.54 -12.89
C ASN A 43 15.76 -3.18 -12.67
N SER A 44 16.11 -2.34 -11.69
CA SER A 44 17.50 -2.03 -11.38
C SER A 44 18.18 -3.22 -10.69
N THR A 45 19.34 -3.61 -11.16
CA THR A 45 20.18 -4.67 -10.57
C THR A 45 20.82 -4.26 -9.25
N SER A 46 20.78 -2.98 -8.89
CA SER A 46 21.37 -2.43 -7.67
C SER A 46 20.40 -2.40 -6.48
N ILE A 47 19.12 -2.69 -6.70
CA ILE A 47 18.08 -2.68 -5.64
C ILE A 47 17.88 -4.10 -5.13
N ASP A 48 18.08 -4.31 -3.85
CA ASP A 48 17.71 -5.56 -3.16
C ASP A 48 16.19 -5.59 -2.96
N ARG A 49 15.55 -6.66 -3.44
CA ARG A 49 14.08 -6.78 -3.49
C ARG A 49 13.58 -8.06 -2.89
N GLU A 50 12.67 -7.92 -1.96
CA GLU A 50 11.95 -9.01 -1.32
C GLU A 50 10.47 -8.99 -1.72
N ALA A 51 9.84 -10.15 -1.72
CA ALA A 51 8.41 -10.30 -1.95
C ALA A 51 7.75 -11.00 -0.76
N GLY A 52 6.67 -10.40 -0.25
CA GLY A 52 5.89 -10.99 0.83
C GLY A 52 4.39 -10.94 0.55
N SER A 53 3.65 -11.77 1.23
CA SER A 53 2.19 -11.75 1.18
C SER A 53 1.56 -12.19 2.49
N PHE A 54 0.39 -11.61 2.80
CA PHE A 54 -0.43 -12.04 3.90
C PHE A 54 -1.54 -12.97 3.41
N ILE A 55 -1.82 -14.00 4.19
CA ILE A 55 -2.91 -14.94 3.97
C ILE A 55 -3.85 -14.81 5.15
N LYS A 56 -5.10 -14.39 4.88
CA LYS A 56 -6.13 -14.28 5.91
C LYS A 56 -6.82 -15.61 6.08
N LYS A 57 -6.62 -16.25 7.23
CA LYS A 57 -7.37 -17.42 7.62
C LYS A 57 -8.66 -16.99 8.32
N ARG A 58 -9.81 -17.34 7.77
CA ARG A 58 -11.12 -17.00 8.30
C ARG A 58 -11.73 -18.18 9.03
N ASP A 59 -12.45 -17.89 10.10
CA ASP A 59 -13.26 -18.91 10.78
C ASP A 59 -14.62 -19.04 10.07
N TYR A 60 -14.71 -20.04 9.21
CA TYR A 60 -15.94 -20.33 8.48
C TYR A 60 -17.03 -21.00 9.33
N ASN A 61 -16.75 -21.33 10.60
CA ASN A 61 -17.74 -21.90 11.51
C ASN A 61 -18.50 -20.85 12.29
N ASN A 62 -17.98 -19.62 12.37
CA ASN A 62 -18.60 -18.50 13.09
C ASN A 62 -18.91 -17.36 12.13
N LEU A 63 -20.19 -16.97 12.06
CA LEU A 63 -20.62 -15.82 11.31
C LEU A 63 -20.94 -14.66 12.31
N VAL A 64 -20.15 -13.59 12.26
CA VAL A 64 -20.35 -12.40 13.11
C VAL A 64 -20.69 -11.23 12.21
N ASP A 65 -21.85 -10.62 12.42
CA ASP A 65 -22.37 -9.48 11.62
C ASP A 65 -22.30 -9.71 10.09
N GLY A 66 -22.65 -10.94 9.66
CA GLY A 66 -22.66 -11.30 8.24
C GLY A 66 -21.26 -11.50 7.63
N LYS A 67 -20.20 -11.54 8.43
CA LYS A 67 -18.82 -11.76 8.00
C LYS A 67 -18.16 -12.89 8.78
N TYR A 68 -17.31 -13.66 8.11
CA TYR A 68 -16.44 -14.63 8.78
C TYR A 68 -15.23 -13.90 9.36
N PRO A 69 -15.02 -13.96 10.70
CA PRO A 69 -13.90 -13.27 11.34
C PRO A 69 -12.55 -13.83 10.86
N VAL A 70 -11.58 -12.95 10.72
CA VAL A 70 -10.19 -13.35 10.48
C VAL A 70 -9.60 -13.82 11.81
N ILE A 71 -9.15 -15.06 11.86
CA ILE A 71 -8.59 -15.69 13.07
C ILE A 71 -7.06 -15.71 13.08
N GLU A 72 -6.46 -15.58 11.89
CA GLU A 72 -5.00 -15.60 11.75
C GLU A 72 -4.57 -14.86 10.48
N HIS A 73 -3.51 -14.09 10.61
CA HIS A 73 -2.77 -13.50 9.49
C HIS A 73 -1.44 -14.25 9.35
N LEU A 74 -1.37 -15.15 8.38
CA LEU A 74 -0.13 -15.83 8.06
C LEU A 74 0.68 -14.95 7.11
N TYR A 75 1.95 -14.74 7.40
CA TYR A 75 2.86 -14.05 6.52
C TYR A 75 3.77 -15.04 5.80
N SER A 76 3.87 -14.89 4.49
CA SER A 76 4.81 -15.61 3.62
C SER A 76 5.79 -14.61 3.03
N GLY A 77 7.05 -14.73 3.36
CA GLY A 77 8.14 -13.82 2.96
C GLY A 77 9.27 -13.84 3.99
N ASN A 78 10.18 -12.89 3.88
CA ASN A 78 11.27 -12.75 4.84
C ASN A 78 10.71 -12.37 6.23
N SER A 79 11.07 -13.15 7.25
CA SER A 79 10.59 -12.96 8.62
C SER A 79 11.19 -11.73 9.32
N ASP A 80 12.35 -11.25 8.87
CA ASP A 80 13.01 -10.04 9.37
C ASP A 80 13.21 -9.03 8.22
N LEU A 81 12.57 -7.88 8.35
CA LEU A 81 12.63 -6.79 7.39
C LEU A 81 13.48 -5.61 7.89
N THR A 82 14.45 -5.90 8.78
CA THR A 82 15.39 -4.88 9.25
C THR A 82 16.15 -4.24 8.08
N GLY A 83 16.05 -2.91 7.97
CA GLY A 83 16.64 -2.14 6.88
C GLY A 83 15.77 -1.99 5.63
N TYR A 84 14.71 -2.78 5.48
CA TYR A 84 13.84 -2.72 4.32
C TYR A 84 12.76 -1.64 4.44
N THR A 85 12.52 -0.96 3.32
CA THR A 85 11.32 -0.16 3.08
C THR A 85 10.23 -1.08 2.53
N ALA A 86 9.17 -1.29 3.30
CA ALA A 86 8.04 -2.13 2.90
C ALA A 86 7.02 -1.32 2.10
N ILE A 87 6.65 -1.82 0.93
CA ILE A 87 5.63 -1.25 0.04
C ILE A 87 4.45 -2.22 0.00
N VAL A 88 3.36 -1.84 0.65
CA VAL A 88 2.10 -2.62 0.66
C VAL A 88 1.22 -2.13 -0.48
N SER A 89 0.88 -3.00 -1.43
CA SER A 89 0.09 -2.60 -2.60
C SER A 89 -1.28 -3.28 -2.65
N ASP A 90 -2.33 -2.46 -2.82
CA ASP A 90 -3.71 -2.92 -2.98
C ASP A 90 -4.46 -2.08 -4.02
N ASP A 91 -5.70 -2.45 -4.37
CA ASP A 91 -6.56 -1.66 -5.25
C ASP A 91 -7.17 -0.46 -4.52
N MET A 92 -7.62 -0.66 -3.31
CA MET A 92 -8.27 0.41 -2.55
C MET A 92 -8.07 0.30 -1.04
N ILE A 93 -8.12 1.45 -0.42
CA ILE A 93 -8.38 1.58 1.01
C ILE A 93 -9.86 1.95 1.17
N SER A 94 -10.68 1.04 1.71
CA SER A 94 -12.05 1.35 2.11
C SER A 94 -12.07 1.87 3.55
N SER A 95 -12.24 1.02 4.55
CA SER A 95 -12.17 1.39 5.98
C SER A 95 -10.75 1.36 6.57
N GLY A 96 -9.79 0.78 5.88
CA GLY A 96 -8.40 0.66 6.32
C GLY A 96 -8.10 -0.53 7.25
N GLY A 97 -9.11 -1.27 7.73
CA GLY A 97 -8.90 -2.32 8.74
C GLY A 97 -7.80 -3.32 8.38
N SER A 98 -7.81 -3.85 7.15
CA SER A 98 -6.78 -4.77 6.68
C SER A 98 -5.38 -4.16 6.62
N MET A 99 -5.29 -2.86 6.32
CA MET A 99 -4.02 -2.15 6.25
C MET A 99 -3.41 -1.95 7.63
N PHE A 100 -4.24 -1.65 8.65
CA PHE A 100 -3.77 -1.51 10.03
C PHE A 100 -3.16 -2.82 10.53
N ASP A 101 -3.83 -3.96 10.32
CA ASP A 101 -3.31 -5.28 10.70
C ASP A 101 -1.96 -5.57 10.00
N VAL A 102 -1.84 -5.24 8.72
CA VAL A 102 -0.61 -5.42 7.94
C VAL A 102 0.52 -4.52 8.45
N MET A 103 0.25 -3.24 8.74
CA MET A 103 1.24 -2.32 9.30
C MET A 103 1.79 -2.85 10.62
N GLU A 104 0.93 -3.31 11.54
CA GLU A 104 1.33 -3.87 12.83
C GLU A 104 2.23 -5.09 12.65
N GLU A 105 1.86 -6.00 11.73
CA GLU A 105 2.64 -7.20 11.45
C GLU A 105 4.01 -6.89 10.81
N LEU A 106 4.09 -5.88 9.94
CA LEU A 106 5.35 -5.44 9.34
C LEU A 106 6.27 -4.76 10.36
N LYS A 107 5.71 -3.96 11.30
CA LYS A 107 6.49 -3.39 12.40
C LYS A 107 7.04 -4.45 13.36
N LYS A 108 6.30 -5.52 13.64
CA LYS A 108 6.81 -6.67 14.40
C LYS A 108 7.99 -7.38 13.71
N ARG A 109 8.11 -7.23 12.37
CA ARG A 109 9.21 -7.75 11.54
C ARG A 109 10.31 -6.73 11.30
N ASN A 110 10.34 -5.65 12.07
CA ASN A 110 11.36 -4.60 12.03
C ASN A 110 11.44 -3.83 10.69
N ALA A 111 10.34 -3.74 9.93
CA ALA A 111 10.33 -2.91 8.72
C ALA A 111 10.76 -1.47 9.05
N LYS A 112 11.79 -0.96 8.33
CA LYS A 112 12.38 0.38 8.52
C LYS A 112 11.35 1.45 8.23
N LYS A 113 10.71 1.35 7.05
CA LYS A 113 9.66 2.23 6.55
C LYS A 113 8.50 1.41 6.03
N ILE A 114 7.30 1.97 6.05
CA ILE A 114 6.09 1.33 5.50
C ILE A 114 5.33 2.34 4.67
N TYR A 115 5.17 2.05 3.38
CA TYR A 115 4.36 2.83 2.45
C TYR A 115 3.20 1.99 1.91
N LEU A 116 2.05 2.61 1.72
CA LEU A 116 0.87 1.98 1.11
C LEU A 116 0.67 2.54 -0.30
N PHE A 117 0.54 1.66 -1.28
CA PHE A 117 0.25 2.02 -2.66
C PHE A 117 -1.15 1.52 -3.01
N VAL A 118 -2.08 2.44 -3.27
CA VAL A 118 -3.45 2.11 -3.63
C VAL A 118 -3.96 2.98 -4.77
N THR A 119 -4.75 2.41 -5.66
CA THR A 119 -5.36 3.19 -6.73
C THR A 119 -6.44 4.11 -6.16
N TYR A 120 -7.27 3.61 -5.23
CA TYR A 120 -8.40 4.34 -4.66
C TYR A 120 -8.31 4.43 -3.14
N ALA A 121 -8.14 5.62 -2.60
CA ALA A 121 -8.22 5.87 -1.16
C ALA A 121 -9.61 6.45 -0.81
N LEU A 122 -10.55 5.58 -0.46
CA LEU A 122 -11.95 5.97 -0.22
C LEU A 122 -12.16 6.49 1.20
N PHE A 123 -11.36 6.05 2.16
CA PHE A 123 -11.45 6.44 3.58
C PHE A 123 -12.88 6.42 4.15
N ALA A 124 -13.62 5.33 3.87
CA ALA A 124 -15.05 5.21 4.17
C ALA A 124 -15.43 5.47 5.65
N ASN A 125 -14.48 5.30 6.58
CA ASN A 125 -14.66 5.57 8.00
C ASN A 125 -13.89 6.82 8.47
N GLY A 126 -13.54 7.73 7.56
CA GLY A 126 -12.68 8.88 7.86
C GLY A 126 -11.21 8.52 7.99
N ILE A 127 -10.41 9.48 8.40
CA ILE A 127 -8.93 9.36 8.44
C ILE A 127 -8.34 9.42 9.85
N ASP A 128 -9.14 9.60 10.91
CA ASP A 128 -8.66 9.78 12.29
C ASP A 128 -7.75 8.63 12.73
N LYS A 129 -8.10 7.39 12.38
CA LYS A 129 -7.28 6.23 12.70
C LYS A 129 -5.96 6.20 11.92
N PHE A 130 -5.93 6.72 10.69
CA PHE A 130 -4.69 6.88 9.92
C PHE A 130 -3.79 7.94 10.54
N ASP A 131 -4.35 9.07 11.00
CA ASP A 131 -3.60 10.09 11.72
C ASP A 131 -2.96 9.49 12.98
N GLU A 132 -3.74 8.75 13.80
CA GLU A 132 -3.24 8.07 15.00
C GLU A 132 -2.09 7.09 14.67
N TYR A 133 -2.22 6.28 13.61
CA TYR A 133 -1.19 5.32 13.20
C TYR A 133 0.06 6.01 12.67
N TYR A 134 -0.10 7.11 11.93
CA TYR A 134 1.02 7.93 11.47
C TYR A 134 1.79 8.55 12.64
N GLU A 135 1.10 9.17 13.60
CA GLU A 135 1.70 9.75 14.81
C GLU A 135 2.46 8.71 15.63
N LYS A 136 1.99 7.45 15.66
CA LYS A 136 2.68 6.32 16.28
C LYS A 136 3.85 5.77 15.46
N GLY A 137 4.12 6.30 14.28
CA GLY A 137 5.17 5.82 13.37
C GLY A 137 4.90 4.43 12.79
N MET A 138 3.61 4.04 12.66
CA MET A 138 3.22 2.74 12.14
C MET A 138 3.34 2.65 10.62
N PHE A 139 3.29 3.78 9.93
CA PHE A 139 3.57 3.90 8.49
C PHE A 139 4.16 5.28 8.19
N ASP A 140 4.71 5.47 6.98
CA ASP A 140 5.42 6.67 6.56
C ASP A 140 4.68 7.44 5.46
N GLY A 141 3.84 6.78 4.67
CA GLY A 141 3.02 7.46 3.69
C GLY A 141 2.07 6.54 2.93
N ILE A 142 1.05 7.17 2.34
CA ILE A 142 0.07 6.53 1.44
C ILE A 142 0.16 7.24 0.10
N TYR A 143 0.48 6.50 -0.96
CA TYR A 143 0.46 6.96 -2.34
C TYR A 143 -0.81 6.46 -3.00
N THR A 144 -1.62 7.38 -3.46
CA THR A 144 -2.90 7.10 -4.12
C THR A 144 -3.07 7.97 -5.36
N THR A 145 -4.18 7.84 -6.06
CA THR A 145 -4.44 8.63 -7.27
C THR A 145 -5.62 9.57 -7.11
N ASN A 146 -5.72 10.56 -7.99
CA ASN A 146 -6.90 11.42 -8.13
C ASN A 146 -8.03 10.80 -8.99
N LEU A 147 -8.03 9.48 -9.18
CA LEU A 147 -9.09 8.76 -9.90
C LEU A 147 -10.37 8.56 -9.07
N SER A 148 -10.32 8.82 -7.76
CA SER A 148 -11.48 8.96 -6.89
C SER A 148 -11.44 10.30 -6.18
N TYR A 149 -12.61 10.76 -5.74
CA TYR A 149 -12.69 11.98 -4.95
C TYR A 149 -12.03 11.79 -3.58
N ILE A 150 -11.15 12.71 -3.24
CA ILE A 150 -10.51 12.82 -1.91
C ILE A 150 -10.75 14.25 -1.42
N PRO A 151 -11.36 14.45 -0.23
CA PRO A 151 -11.58 15.78 0.35
C PRO A 151 -10.28 16.58 0.42
N GLU A 152 -10.35 17.89 0.11
CA GLU A 152 -9.17 18.78 0.12
C GLU A 152 -8.45 18.77 1.49
N GLU A 153 -9.20 18.70 2.58
CA GLU A 153 -8.67 18.63 3.94
C GLU A 153 -7.83 17.36 4.18
N TYR A 154 -8.16 16.23 3.51
CA TYR A 154 -7.36 15.01 3.61
C TYR A 154 -6.07 15.13 2.80
N GLN A 155 -6.11 15.82 1.65
CA GLN A 155 -4.94 16.02 0.80
C GLN A 155 -3.85 16.89 1.46
N GLN A 156 -4.17 17.61 2.56
CA GLN A 156 -3.21 18.38 3.35
C GLN A 156 -2.44 17.55 4.37
N LYS A 157 -2.79 16.26 4.53
CA LYS A 157 -2.09 15.39 5.48
C LYS A 157 -0.67 15.08 5.00
N PRO A 158 0.34 15.16 5.89
CA PRO A 158 1.74 14.96 5.50
C PRO A 158 2.04 13.53 5.02
N TRP A 159 1.17 12.59 5.35
CA TRP A 159 1.30 11.18 4.97
C TRP A 159 0.52 10.80 3.70
N LEU A 160 -0.30 11.70 3.12
CA LEU A 160 -1.11 11.39 1.95
C LEU A 160 -0.56 12.07 0.69
N HIS A 161 -0.12 11.25 -0.26
CA HIS A 161 0.38 11.68 -1.56
C HIS A 161 -0.64 11.31 -2.65
N VAL A 162 -1.26 12.33 -3.24
CA VAL A 162 -2.27 12.16 -4.30
C VAL A 162 -1.63 12.37 -5.66
N CYS A 163 -1.32 11.28 -6.34
CA CYS A 163 -0.67 11.27 -7.64
C CYS A 163 -1.65 11.66 -8.75
N ASP A 164 -1.25 12.59 -9.63
CA ASP A 164 -2.11 13.09 -10.70
C ASP A 164 -2.11 12.18 -11.94
N CYS A 165 -3.21 11.51 -12.17
CA CYS A 165 -3.47 10.67 -13.34
C CYS A 165 -4.12 11.40 -14.52
N SER A 166 -4.34 12.72 -14.45
CA SER A 166 -5.09 13.46 -15.46
C SER A 166 -4.49 13.35 -16.86
N LYS A 167 -3.17 13.39 -16.99
CA LYS A 167 -2.47 13.22 -18.27
C LYS A 167 -2.74 11.85 -18.89
N VAL A 168 -2.61 10.79 -18.10
CA VAL A 168 -2.82 9.40 -18.55
C VAL A 168 -4.27 9.19 -18.97
N VAL A 169 -5.22 9.73 -18.21
CA VAL A 169 -6.65 9.68 -18.56
C VAL A 169 -6.92 10.42 -19.87
N ALA A 170 -6.35 11.61 -20.06
CA ALA A 170 -6.50 12.39 -21.30
C ALA A 170 -5.94 11.63 -22.52
N GLU A 171 -4.77 10.98 -22.38
CA GLU A 171 -4.18 10.16 -23.44
C GLU A 171 -5.06 8.95 -23.81
N ILE A 172 -5.66 8.28 -22.81
CA ILE A 172 -6.59 7.18 -23.06
C ILE A 172 -7.81 7.66 -23.82
N ILE A 173 -8.43 8.78 -23.40
CA ILE A 173 -9.60 9.36 -24.09
C ILE A 173 -9.24 9.72 -25.52
N TYR A 174 -8.11 10.38 -25.76
CA TYR A 174 -7.67 10.77 -27.09
C TYR A 174 -7.46 9.57 -28.02
N ASN A 175 -6.90 8.48 -27.51
CA ASN A 175 -6.61 7.28 -28.31
C ASN A 175 -7.83 6.37 -28.53
N THR A 176 -8.94 6.61 -27.83
CA THR A 176 -10.18 5.81 -27.95
C THR A 176 -11.33 6.56 -28.63
N ALA A 177 -11.17 7.84 -28.90
CA ALA A 177 -12.13 8.68 -29.65
C ALA A 177 -11.87 8.61 -31.15
#